data_a60024b84d4b99805281c676e5e85cd4
#
_entry.id   a60024b84d4b99805281c676e5e85cd4
#
_cell.length_a   1.000
_cell.length_b   1.000
_cell.length_c   1.000
_cell.angle_alpha   90.00
_cell.angle_beta   90.00
_cell.angle_gamma   90.00
#
_symmetry.space_group_name_H-M   'P 1'
#
loop_
_entity.id
_entity.type
_entity.pdbx_description
1 polymer ?
#
loop_
_entity_poly.entity_id
_entity_poly.type
_entity_poly.pdbx_seq_one_letter_code
_entity_poly.pdbx_strand_id
1 'polypeptide(L)'
;LGLPFAAPPVGDLRWEKPVPWIPELNKKITANEFKPACIQNQRIVNWYKRLILDFGGDPKTFDVPVFSEDCLYLNLWRPKDAKNDLPVIV
;
A
#
# COMPACT_ATOMS: atom_id res chain seq x y z
N LEU A 1 -2.08 0.48 -8.48
CA LEU A 1 -1.86 0.00 -7.12
C LEU A 1 -0.41 -0.44 -6.93
N GLY A 2 0.15 -0.27 -5.72
CA GLY A 2 1.48 -0.79 -5.40
C GLY A 2 2.64 -0.11 -6.13
N LEU A 3 2.61 1.21 -6.24
CA LEU A 3 3.71 1.99 -6.80
C LEU A 3 4.78 2.20 -5.72
N PRO A 4 6.03 1.76 -5.92
CA PRO A 4 7.09 2.03 -4.97
C PRO A 4 7.42 3.53 -4.96
N PHE A 5 7.58 4.13 -3.79
CA PHE A 5 8.04 5.52 -3.65
C PHE A 5 9.42 5.62 -3.02
N ALA A 6 9.90 4.54 -2.42
CA ALA A 6 11.25 4.41 -1.88
C ALA A 6 11.79 3.01 -2.08
N ALA A 7 13.09 2.83 -1.98
CA ALA A 7 13.72 1.52 -1.96
C ALA A 7 13.24 0.72 -0.74
N PRO A 8 13.16 -0.61 -0.83
CA PRO A 8 12.78 -1.44 0.30
C PRO A 8 13.66 -1.17 1.53
N PRO A 9 13.08 -0.84 2.70
CA PRO A 9 13.84 -0.52 3.91
C PRO A 9 14.30 -1.79 4.65
N VAL A 10 15.07 -2.62 3.96
CA VAL A 10 15.54 -3.92 4.44
C VAL A 10 17.07 -3.95 4.51
N GLY A 11 17.63 -4.88 5.27
CA GLY A 11 19.08 -5.00 5.44
C GLY A 11 19.70 -3.71 5.98
N ASP A 12 20.69 -3.18 5.30
CA ASP A 12 21.41 -1.97 5.71
C ASP A 12 20.57 -0.68 5.64
N LEU A 13 19.43 -0.72 4.93
CA LEU A 13 18.49 0.41 4.85
C LEU A 13 17.43 0.40 5.96
N ARG A 14 17.45 -0.61 6.83
CA ARG A 14 16.52 -0.72 7.94
C ARG A 14 16.81 0.37 8.97
N TRP A 15 15.78 1.13 9.34
CA TRP A 15 15.86 2.28 10.26
C TRP A 15 16.64 3.49 9.72
N GLU A 16 17.10 3.43 8.46
CA GLU A 16 17.73 4.55 7.78
C GLU A 16 16.69 5.48 7.12
N LYS A 17 17.16 6.63 6.67
CA LYS A 17 16.33 7.55 5.88
C LYS A 17 15.87 6.87 4.59
N PRO A 18 14.61 7.08 4.17
CA PRO A 18 14.14 6.51 2.92
C PRO A 18 15.02 6.91 1.73
N VAL A 19 15.46 5.92 0.98
CA VAL A 19 16.18 6.13 -0.28
C VAL A 19 15.15 6.21 -1.41
N PRO A 20 15.16 7.26 -2.24
CA PRO A 20 14.23 7.36 -3.35
C PRO A 20 14.30 6.13 -4.26
N TRP A 21 13.15 5.61 -4.63
CA TRP A 21 13.10 4.55 -5.62
C TRP A 21 13.37 5.12 -7.02
N ILE A 22 14.33 4.54 -7.73
CA ILE A 22 14.71 4.95 -9.09
C ILE A 22 14.26 3.85 -10.04
N PRO A 23 13.33 4.14 -10.98
CA PRO A 23 12.92 3.15 -11.96
C PRO A 23 14.08 2.77 -12.88
N GLU A 24 14.21 1.49 -13.16
CA GLU A 24 15.13 1.03 -14.21
C GLU A 24 14.70 1.61 -15.56
N LEU A 25 15.65 2.18 -16.30
CA LEU A 25 15.40 2.70 -17.64
C LEU A 25 14.76 1.64 -18.53
N ASN A 26 13.64 1.99 -19.17
CA ASN A 26 12.87 1.12 -20.08
C ASN A 26 12.14 -0.06 -19.43
N LYS A 27 12.08 -0.17 -18.11
CA LYS A 27 11.29 -1.18 -17.44
C LYS A 27 9.86 -0.69 -17.20
N LYS A 28 8.90 -1.35 -17.80
CA LYS A 28 7.49 -1.09 -17.53
C LYS A 28 7.11 -1.65 -16.16
N ILE A 29 6.53 -0.81 -15.31
CA ILE A 29 6.01 -1.25 -14.02
C ILE A 29 4.56 -1.67 -14.20
N THR A 30 4.24 -2.87 -13.75
CA THR A 30 2.87 -3.33 -13.64
C THR A 30 2.38 -3.09 -12.21
N ALA A 31 1.57 -2.04 -12.02
CA ALA A 31 1.09 -1.58 -10.72
C ALA A 31 -0.43 -1.82 -10.60
N ASN A 32 -0.85 -3.08 -10.64
CA ASN A 32 -2.25 -3.51 -10.63
C ASN A 32 -2.66 -4.26 -9.35
N GLU A 33 -1.73 -4.48 -8.43
CA GLU A 33 -1.93 -5.24 -7.20
C GLU A 33 -1.52 -4.43 -5.98
N PHE A 34 -2.21 -4.65 -4.86
CA PHE A 34 -1.75 -4.16 -3.56
C PHE A 34 -0.45 -4.87 -3.18
N LYS A 35 0.50 -4.12 -2.68
CA LYS A 35 1.74 -4.62 -2.11
C LYS A 35 1.61 -4.83 -0.60
N PRO A 36 2.56 -5.53 0.04
CA PRO A 36 2.49 -5.77 1.47
C PRO A 36 2.31 -4.49 2.28
N ALA A 37 1.55 -4.59 3.36
CA ALA A 37 1.47 -3.55 4.37
C ALA A 37 2.69 -3.62 5.30
N CYS A 38 3.07 -2.49 5.86
CA CYS A 38 4.14 -2.45 6.86
C CYS A 38 3.76 -3.27 8.09
N ILE A 39 4.77 -3.86 8.71
CA ILE A 39 4.60 -4.67 9.92
C ILE A 39 3.95 -3.83 11.02
N GLN A 40 2.82 -4.28 11.49
CA GLN A 40 2.03 -3.59 12.49
C GLN A 40 1.29 -4.56 13.41
N ASN A 41 0.79 -4.04 14.54
CA ASN A 41 0.09 -4.87 15.51
C ASN A 41 -1.24 -5.40 14.95
N GLN A 42 -1.53 -6.69 15.16
CA GLN A 42 -2.78 -7.35 14.77
C GLN A 42 -4.05 -6.71 15.37
N ARG A 43 -3.90 -5.86 16.39
CA ARG A 43 -5.05 -5.14 16.99
C ARG A 43 -5.85 -4.34 15.96
N ILE A 44 -5.17 -3.76 14.95
CA ILE A 44 -5.84 -2.97 13.92
C ILE A 44 -6.71 -3.86 13.01
N VAL A 45 -6.22 -5.05 12.65
CA VAL A 45 -6.98 -6.04 11.89
C VAL A 45 -8.23 -6.48 12.66
N ASN A 46 -8.06 -6.78 13.95
CA ASN A 46 -9.16 -7.19 14.81
C ASN A 46 -10.20 -6.07 14.99
N TRP A 47 -9.74 -4.82 15.08
CA TRP A 47 -10.61 -3.66 15.15
C TRP A 47 -11.45 -3.50 13.88
N TYR A 48 -10.85 -3.61 12.68
CA TYR A 48 -11.62 -3.56 11.42
C TYR A 48 -12.62 -4.71 11.31
N LYS A 49 -12.24 -5.92 11.68
CA LYS A 49 -13.17 -7.07 11.69
C LYS A 49 -14.34 -6.83 12.64
N ARG A 50 -14.07 -6.25 13.81
CA ARG A 50 -15.12 -5.88 14.76
C ARG A 50 -16.04 -4.80 14.19
N LEU A 51 -15.47 -3.77 13.57
CA LEU A 51 -16.24 -2.69 12.95
C LEU A 51 -17.20 -3.25 11.88
N ILE A 52 -16.71 -4.12 10.99
CA ILE A 52 -17.53 -4.77 9.97
C ILE A 52 -18.71 -5.51 10.62
N LEU A 53 -18.45 -6.27 11.69
CA LEU A 53 -19.48 -7.00 12.41
C LEU A 53 -20.50 -6.05 13.05
N ASP A 54 -20.06 -4.96 13.69
CA ASP A 54 -20.93 -3.99 14.35
C ASP A 54 -21.85 -3.26 13.36
N PHE A 55 -21.44 -3.15 12.09
CA PHE A 55 -22.26 -2.62 10.98
C PHE A 55 -23.06 -3.72 10.23
N GLY A 56 -23.12 -4.95 10.77
CA GLY A 56 -23.90 -6.05 10.20
C GLY A 56 -23.26 -6.75 8.99
N GLY A 57 -21.97 -6.51 8.73
CA GLY A 57 -21.21 -7.20 7.69
C GLY A 57 -20.58 -8.50 8.15
N ASP A 58 -20.03 -9.28 7.21
CA ASP A 58 -19.26 -10.49 7.50
C ASP A 58 -17.77 -10.16 7.64
N PRO A 59 -17.16 -10.33 8.82
CA PRO A 59 -15.73 -10.08 9.03
C PRO A 59 -14.79 -10.92 8.17
N LYS A 60 -15.29 -12.01 7.57
CA LYS A 60 -14.52 -12.85 6.64
C LYS A 60 -14.25 -12.16 5.30
N THR A 61 -15.02 -11.13 4.96
CA THR A 61 -14.82 -10.34 3.75
C THR A 61 -13.63 -9.39 3.85
N PHE A 62 -13.07 -9.21 5.05
CA PHE A 62 -11.89 -8.41 5.25
C PHE A 62 -10.63 -9.20 4.90
N ASP A 63 -10.03 -8.85 3.78
CA ASP A 63 -8.74 -9.40 3.36
C ASP A 63 -7.63 -8.85 4.25
N VAL A 64 -7.02 -9.73 5.02
CA VAL A 64 -5.86 -9.37 5.84
C VAL A 64 -4.66 -9.24 4.92
N PRO A 65 -4.03 -8.06 4.84
CA PRO A 65 -2.87 -7.89 3.98
C PRO A 65 -1.69 -8.74 4.44
N VAL A 66 -0.85 -9.13 3.51
CA VAL A 66 0.48 -9.66 3.82
C VAL A 66 1.29 -8.54 4.44
N PHE A 67 2.04 -8.83 5.51
CA PHE A 67 2.93 -7.86 6.17
C PHE A 67 4.38 -8.12 5.77
N SER A 68 5.12 -7.05 5.50
CA SER A 68 6.54 -7.12 5.15
C SER A 68 7.25 -5.84 5.62
N GLU A 69 8.56 -5.91 5.76
CA GLU A 69 9.41 -4.70 5.89
C GLU A 69 9.49 -3.97 4.54
N ASP A 70 9.46 -4.70 3.43
CA ASP A 70 9.28 -4.11 2.09
C ASP A 70 7.82 -3.66 1.90
N CYS A 71 7.53 -2.44 2.33
CA CYS A 71 6.17 -1.90 2.39
C CYS A 71 6.02 -0.44 1.94
N LEU A 72 7.07 0.16 1.36
CA LEU A 72 7.06 1.56 0.97
C LEU A 72 6.42 1.75 -0.42
N TYR A 73 5.12 1.48 -0.47
CA TYR A 73 4.30 1.57 -1.66
C TYR A 73 3.12 2.52 -1.46
N LEU A 74 2.71 3.16 -2.55
CA LEU A 74 1.49 3.96 -2.58
C LEU A 74 0.48 3.38 -3.57
N ASN A 75 -0.77 3.71 -3.37
CA ASN A 75 -1.85 3.39 -4.28
C ASN A 75 -2.45 4.68 -4.82
N LEU A 76 -2.81 4.68 -6.10
CA LEU A 76 -3.38 5.83 -6.77
C LEU A 76 -4.66 5.42 -7.49
N TRP A 77 -5.71 6.19 -7.30
CA TRP A 77 -6.98 6.06 -7.99
C TRP A 77 -7.26 7.33 -8.78
N ARG A 78 -7.65 7.18 -10.02
CA ARG A 78 -8.09 8.29 -10.86
C ARG A 78 -9.28 7.86 -11.71
N PRO A 79 -10.21 8.76 -12.07
CA PRO A 79 -11.23 8.46 -13.03
C PRO A 79 -10.63 8.06 -14.38
N LYS A 80 -11.22 7.05 -15.05
CA LYS A 80 -10.70 6.50 -16.31
C LYS A 80 -10.63 7.56 -17.42
N ASP A 81 -11.63 8.43 -17.47
CA ASP A 81 -11.78 9.44 -18.53
C ASP A 81 -11.32 10.84 -18.08
N ALA A 82 -10.55 10.90 -17.00
CA ALA A 82 -10.03 12.16 -16.49
C ALA A 82 -9.09 12.80 -17.52
N LYS A 83 -9.42 14.00 -17.94
CA LYS A 83 -8.51 14.93 -18.62
C LYS A 83 -7.51 15.47 -17.59
N ASN A 84 -6.51 16.24 -18.03
CA ASN A 84 -5.42 16.75 -17.18
C ASN A 84 -5.96 17.64 -16.02
N ASP A 85 -5.10 17.90 -15.06
CA ASP A 85 -5.29 18.88 -13.97
C ASP A 85 -6.37 18.50 -12.93
N LEU A 86 -6.33 17.26 -12.45
CA LEU A 86 -7.15 16.85 -11.33
C LEU A 86 -6.53 17.28 -10.00
N PRO A 87 -7.34 17.73 -9.03
CA PRO A 87 -6.85 17.92 -7.67
C PRO A 87 -6.41 16.58 -7.08
N VAL A 88 -5.33 16.60 -6.32
CA VAL A 88 -4.80 15.41 -5.62
C VAL A 88 -5.10 15.52 -4.14
N ILE A 89 -5.65 14.47 -3.57
CA ILE A 89 -5.88 14.31 -2.14
C ILE A 89 -4.92 13.21 -1.66
N VAL A 90 -4.14 13.51 -0.62
CA VAL A 90 -3.20 12.58 0.03
C VAL A 90 -3.69 12.25 1.43
#